data_59e5a87aed52feb4cb797fe93262a8f7
#
_entry.id   59e5a87aed52feb4cb797fe93262a8f7
#
_cell.length_a   1.000
_cell.length_b   1.000
_cell.length_c   1.000
_cell.angle_alpha   90.00
_cell.angle_beta   90.00
_cell.angle_gamma   90.00
#
_symmetry.space_group_name_H-M   'P 1'
#
loop_
_entity.id
_entity.type
_entity.pdbx_description
1 polymer ?
#
loop_
_entity_poly.entity_id
_entity_poly.type
_entity_poly.pdbx_seq_one_letter_code
_entity_poly.pdbx_strand_id
1 'polypeptide(L)'
;MKKSDHGKKILDGCKVLDLTQYLAGAGVTRMMAELGADIVKVEISPIGDPGRLLPAVKDERSGFFVQHNRGKKSLCLDWNKPEALEIIKDLAKDVDIVAENFGRAEILEKRGLDYESLRKTNPDLIYLSVSVFGRDTPWNKKPGYDYI
;
A
#
# COMPACT_ATOMS: atom_id res chain seq x y z
N MET A 1 -28.69 4.86 18.24
CA MET A 1 -27.30 4.52 18.59
C MET A 1 -26.54 5.83 18.79
N LYS A 2 -26.05 6.12 20.02
CA LYS A 2 -25.15 7.26 20.24
C LYS A 2 -23.87 7.01 19.45
N LYS A 3 -23.47 7.95 18.54
CA LYS A 3 -22.11 7.97 18.02
C LYS A 3 -21.18 8.04 19.23
N SER A 4 -20.36 7.02 19.44
CA SER A 4 -19.28 7.10 20.42
C SER A 4 -18.37 8.22 19.96
N ASP A 5 -18.24 9.24 20.80
CA ASP A 5 -17.26 10.29 20.66
C ASP A 5 -15.88 9.66 20.95
N HIS A 6 -15.37 8.95 19.95
CA HIS A 6 -13.97 8.53 19.96
C HIS A 6 -13.17 9.77 19.64
N GLY A 7 -12.51 10.32 20.65
CA GLY A 7 -11.64 11.49 20.51
C GLY A 7 -10.75 11.36 19.27
N LYS A 8 -10.35 12.50 18.71
CA LYS A 8 -9.54 12.59 17.49
C LYS A 8 -8.33 11.67 17.58
N LYS A 9 -8.17 10.77 16.63
CA LYS A 9 -7.03 9.84 16.56
C LYS A 9 -5.79 10.57 16.02
N ILE A 10 -4.61 10.02 16.28
CA ILE A 10 -3.34 10.69 15.97
C ILE A 10 -3.13 10.93 14.46
N LEU A 11 -3.69 10.07 13.59
CA LEU A 11 -3.62 10.20 12.14
C LEU A 11 -4.94 10.62 11.49
N ASP A 12 -5.88 11.18 12.24
CA ASP A 12 -7.12 11.71 11.67
C ASP A 12 -6.82 12.82 10.66
N GLY A 13 -7.30 12.63 9.42
CA GLY A 13 -7.06 13.53 8.29
C GLY A 13 -5.85 13.16 7.43
N CYS A 14 -4.98 12.26 7.89
CA CYS A 14 -3.88 11.75 7.07
C CYS A 14 -4.42 10.80 5.99
N LYS A 15 -4.03 11.02 4.74
CA LYS A 15 -4.41 10.22 3.57
C LYS A 15 -3.23 9.38 3.11
N VAL A 16 -3.47 8.09 2.87
CA VAL A 16 -2.43 7.14 2.47
C VAL A 16 -2.84 6.38 1.23
N LEU A 17 -1.98 6.37 0.22
CA LEU A 17 -2.07 5.50 -0.94
C LEU A 17 -1.21 4.26 -0.68
N ASP A 18 -1.87 3.12 -0.55
CA ASP A 18 -1.25 1.85 -0.18
C ASP A 18 -1.06 0.97 -1.42
N LEU A 19 0.16 0.89 -1.92
CA LEU A 19 0.57 0.01 -3.02
C LEU A 19 1.20 -1.30 -2.51
N THR A 20 1.15 -1.56 -1.20
CA THR A 20 1.81 -2.72 -0.59
C THR A 20 1.08 -4.04 -0.88
N GLN A 21 1.82 -5.13 -0.72
CA GLN A 21 1.32 -6.49 -0.88
C GLN A 21 1.73 -7.37 0.30
N TYR A 22 1.02 -8.47 0.53
CA TYR A 22 1.28 -9.44 1.60
C TYR A 22 1.24 -8.84 3.01
N LEU A 23 2.34 -9.00 3.77
CA LEU A 23 2.39 -8.75 5.22
C LEU A 23 3.07 -7.43 5.58
N ALA A 24 4.34 -7.26 5.23
CA ALA A 24 5.19 -6.24 5.85
C ALA A 24 4.66 -4.81 5.64
N GLY A 25 4.46 -4.40 4.39
CA GLY A 25 3.90 -3.08 4.10
C GLY A 25 2.43 -2.98 4.47
N ALA A 26 1.61 -4.02 4.16
CA ALA A 26 0.19 -4.02 4.48
C ALA A 26 -0.09 -3.93 5.99
N GLY A 27 0.77 -4.52 6.82
CA GLY A 27 0.69 -4.40 8.27
C GLY A 27 0.92 -2.97 8.77
N VAL A 28 1.88 -2.25 8.18
CA VAL A 28 2.15 -0.85 8.53
C VAL A 28 0.95 0.04 8.19
N THR A 29 0.44 -0.04 6.97
CA THR A 29 -0.71 0.77 6.54
C THR A 29 -2.00 0.39 7.28
N ARG A 30 -2.18 -0.88 7.71
CA ARG A 30 -3.24 -1.26 8.62
C ARG A 30 -3.14 -0.53 9.97
N MET A 31 -1.94 -0.47 10.55
CA MET A 31 -1.74 0.27 11.81
C MET A 31 -2.06 1.75 11.64
N MET A 32 -1.70 2.35 10.50
CA MET A 32 -2.08 3.73 10.19
C MET A 32 -3.61 3.89 10.12
N ALA A 33 -4.34 2.94 9.50
CA ALA A 33 -5.80 2.96 9.47
C ALA A 33 -6.42 2.87 10.88
N GLU A 34 -5.87 2.03 11.75
CA GLU A 34 -6.31 1.92 13.15
C GLU A 34 -6.06 3.22 13.94
N LEU A 35 -5.01 3.95 13.58
CA LEU A 35 -4.68 5.26 14.14
C LEU A 35 -5.46 6.44 13.50
N GLY A 36 -6.34 6.17 12.54
CA GLY A 36 -7.28 7.14 11.98
C GLY A 36 -6.99 7.60 10.56
N ALA A 37 -5.91 7.15 9.93
CA ALA A 37 -5.62 7.52 8.55
C ALA A 37 -6.68 6.96 7.57
N ASP A 38 -6.96 7.72 6.51
CA ASP A 38 -7.79 7.30 5.38
C ASP A 38 -6.91 6.59 4.35
N ILE A 39 -7.10 5.27 4.21
CA ILE A 39 -6.24 4.43 3.39
C ILE A 39 -6.98 3.98 2.13
N VAL A 40 -6.41 4.26 0.97
CA VAL A 40 -6.81 3.65 -0.30
C VAL A 40 -5.74 2.65 -0.71
N LYS A 41 -6.09 1.36 -0.65
CA LYS A 41 -5.22 0.28 -1.12
C LYS A 41 -5.48 0.01 -2.59
N VAL A 42 -4.44 0.13 -3.41
CA VAL A 42 -4.50 -0.22 -4.84
C VAL A 42 -3.99 -1.64 -5.03
N GLU A 43 -4.85 -2.48 -5.55
CA GLU A 43 -4.59 -3.90 -5.80
C GLU A 43 -4.46 -4.16 -7.30
N ILE A 44 -3.67 -5.18 -7.67
CA ILE A 44 -3.40 -5.50 -9.07
C ILE A 44 -4.44 -6.51 -9.59
N SER A 45 -5.23 -6.11 -10.57
CA SER A 45 -6.21 -6.97 -11.25
C SER A 45 -5.50 -8.11 -12.03
N PRO A 46 -6.12 -9.31 -12.15
CA PRO A 46 -7.44 -9.71 -11.63
C PRO A 46 -7.41 -10.28 -10.20
N ILE A 47 -6.24 -10.58 -9.66
CA ILE A 47 -6.10 -11.36 -8.41
C ILE A 47 -6.26 -10.48 -7.17
N GLY A 48 -5.90 -9.21 -7.27
CA GLY A 48 -5.78 -8.33 -6.11
C GLY A 48 -4.45 -8.52 -5.39
N ASP A 49 -4.43 -8.26 -4.09
CA ASP A 49 -3.30 -8.58 -3.23
C ASP A 49 -3.13 -10.10 -3.13
N PRO A 50 -1.92 -10.66 -3.39
CA PRO A 50 -1.69 -12.10 -3.27
C PRO A 50 -2.01 -12.68 -1.90
N GLY A 51 -2.05 -11.86 -0.84
CA GLY A 51 -2.52 -12.24 0.49
C GLY A 51 -3.96 -12.77 0.51
N ARG A 52 -4.77 -12.44 -0.50
CA ARG A 52 -6.13 -12.97 -0.67
C ARG A 52 -6.17 -14.48 -0.93
N LEU A 53 -5.08 -15.04 -1.46
CA LEU A 53 -4.93 -16.45 -1.80
C LEU A 53 -4.32 -17.28 -0.66
N LEU A 54 -3.88 -16.64 0.42
CA LEU A 54 -3.24 -17.32 1.54
C LEU A 54 -4.26 -18.05 2.42
N PRO A 55 -3.83 -19.09 3.18
CA PRO A 55 -4.69 -19.99 3.93
C PRO A 55 -5.56 -19.30 4.98
N ALA A 56 -6.42 -20.10 5.62
CA ALA A 56 -7.51 -19.67 6.50
C ALA A 56 -8.63 -18.93 5.74
N VAL A 57 -9.05 -19.52 4.59
CA VAL A 57 -10.20 -19.00 3.81
C VAL A 57 -11.51 -19.46 4.45
N LYS A 58 -12.38 -18.50 4.76
CA LYS A 58 -13.76 -18.71 5.17
C LYS A 58 -14.66 -17.77 4.38
N ASP A 59 -15.73 -18.30 3.82
CA ASP A 59 -16.69 -17.53 3.03
C ASP A 59 -15.99 -16.72 1.91
N GLU A 60 -15.07 -17.38 1.17
CA GLU A 60 -14.24 -16.82 0.10
C GLU A 60 -13.30 -15.68 0.53
N ARG A 61 -13.09 -15.50 1.84
CA ARG A 61 -12.21 -14.46 2.39
C ARG A 61 -11.01 -15.08 3.10
N SER A 62 -9.82 -14.68 2.70
CA SER A 62 -8.59 -15.02 3.42
C SER A 62 -8.52 -14.28 4.75
N GLY A 63 -8.43 -15.02 5.86
CA GLY A 63 -8.22 -14.44 7.19
C GLY A 63 -6.93 -13.62 7.27
N PHE A 64 -5.89 -14.06 6.55
CA PHE A 64 -4.63 -13.34 6.42
C PHE A 64 -4.87 -11.95 5.79
N PHE A 65 -5.55 -11.89 4.64
CA PHE A 65 -5.83 -10.62 3.98
C PHE A 65 -6.68 -9.69 4.86
N VAL A 66 -7.75 -10.21 5.45
CA VAL A 66 -8.65 -9.41 6.31
C VAL A 66 -7.88 -8.83 7.50
N GLN A 67 -7.02 -9.63 8.14
CA GLN A 67 -6.25 -9.16 9.28
C GLN A 67 -5.31 -8.01 8.94
N HIS A 68 -4.66 -8.03 7.77
CA HIS A 68 -3.65 -7.04 7.40
C HIS A 68 -4.20 -5.85 6.60
N ASN A 69 -5.49 -5.90 6.22
CA ASN A 69 -6.10 -4.85 5.38
C ASN A 69 -7.42 -4.28 5.93
N ARG A 70 -7.77 -4.61 7.18
CA ARG A 70 -8.96 -4.02 7.81
C ARG A 70 -8.82 -2.50 7.94
N GLY A 71 -9.93 -1.79 7.73
CA GLY A 71 -9.98 -0.34 7.79
C GLY A 71 -9.54 0.39 6.52
N LYS A 72 -9.11 -0.35 5.48
CA LYS A 72 -8.72 0.23 4.20
C LYS A 72 -9.86 0.18 3.19
N LYS A 73 -9.91 1.16 2.29
CA LYS A 73 -10.68 1.12 1.06
C LYS A 73 -9.86 0.36 0.01
N SER A 74 -10.50 -0.45 -0.84
CA SER A 74 -9.82 -1.23 -1.89
C SER A 74 -10.19 -0.70 -3.26
N LEU A 75 -9.20 -0.54 -4.13
CA LEU A 75 -9.32 -0.19 -5.53
C LEU A 75 -8.49 -1.19 -6.34
N CYS A 76 -9.14 -1.99 -7.20
CA CYS A 76 -8.47 -2.99 -8.02
C CYS A 76 -8.33 -2.49 -9.45
N LEU A 77 -7.09 -2.40 -9.94
CA LEU A 77 -6.76 -1.85 -11.25
C LEU A 77 -5.83 -2.78 -12.03
N ASP A 78 -5.97 -2.80 -13.36
CA ASP A 78 -5.02 -3.48 -14.25
C ASP A 78 -3.80 -2.57 -14.53
N TRP A 79 -2.71 -2.80 -13.83
CA TRP A 79 -1.48 -2.00 -13.94
C TRP A 79 -0.78 -2.14 -15.31
N ASN A 80 -1.28 -2.97 -16.22
CA ASN A 80 -0.81 -3.03 -17.60
C ASN A 80 -1.53 -1.99 -18.49
N LYS A 81 -2.55 -1.33 -17.98
CA LYS A 81 -3.30 -0.29 -18.68
C LYS A 81 -2.74 1.09 -18.31
N PRO A 82 -2.40 1.93 -19.30
CA PRO A 82 -1.93 3.29 -19.02
C PRO A 82 -2.93 4.12 -18.19
N GLU A 83 -4.21 3.95 -18.43
CA GLU A 83 -5.28 4.66 -17.72
C GLU A 83 -5.30 4.32 -16.23
N ALA A 84 -4.99 3.06 -15.88
CA ALA A 84 -4.88 2.63 -14.49
C ALA A 84 -3.70 3.32 -13.77
N LEU A 85 -2.57 3.46 -14.47
CA LEU A 85 -1.40 4.16 -13.92
C LEU A 85 -1.68 5.65 -13.72
N GLU A 86 -2.41 6.29 -14.63
CA GLU A 86 -2.81 7.68 -14.48
C GLU A 86 -3.74 7.88 -13.28
N ILE A 87 -4.71 6.97 -13.06
CA ILE A 87 -5.57 7.00 -11.86
C ILE A 87 -4.71 6.93 -10.57
N ILE A 88 -3.71 6.05 -10.52
CA ILE A 88 -2.82 5.92 -9.36
C ILE A 88 -2.02 7.21 -9.14
N LYS A 89 -1.48 7.79 -10.21
CA LYS A 89 -0.74 9.06 -10.15
C LYS A 89 -1.63 10.23 -9.72
N ASP A 90 -2.89 10.27 -10.19
CA ASP A 90 -3.84 11.28 -9.77
C ASP A 90 -4.16 11.17 -8.27
N LEU A 91 -4.38 9.96 -7.77
CA LEU A 91 -4.54 9.73 -6.34
C LEU A 91 -3.31 10.17 -5.54
N ALA A 92 -2.10 9.94 -6.07
CA ALA A 92 -0.86 10.29 -5.39
C ALA A 92 -0.64 11.81 -5.25
N LYS A 93 -1.34 12.66 -6.01
CA LYS A 93 -1.26 14.12 -5.89
C LYS A 93 -1.86 14.66 -4.58
N ASP A 94 -2.87 13.96 -4.04
CA ASP A 94 -3.71 14.44 -2.94
C ASP A 94 -3.56 13.61 -1.66
N VAL A 95 -2.51 12.80 -1.55
CA VAL A 95 -2.21 12.02 -0.35
C VAL A 95 -0.96 12.53 0.36
N ASP A 96 -0.89 12.29 1.66
CA ASP A 96 0.29 12.63 2.47
C ASP A 96 1.37 11.56 2.36
N ILE A 97 0.95 10.29 2.22
CA ILE A 97 1.86 9.14 2.23
C ILE A 97 1.56 8.21 1.07
N VAL A 98 2.59 7.76 0.36
CA VAL A 98 2.57 6.58 -0.51
C VAL A 98 3.39 5.48 0.16
N ALA A 99 2.82 4.29 0.29
CA ALA A 99 3.52 3.13 0.84
C ALA A 99 3.62 2.00 -0.19
N GLU A 100 4.80 1.39 -0.32
CA GLU A 100 5.04 0.25 -1.22
C GLU A 100 6.01 -0.76 -0.60
N ASN A 101 6.01 -2.00 -1.11
CA ASN A 101 6.96 -3.04 -0.72
C ASN A 101 7.35 -3.95 -1.90
N PHE A 102 7.50 -3.36 -3.07
CA PHE A 102 7.96 -4.10 -4.24
C PHE A 102 9.43 -4.48 -4.10
N GLY A 103 9.76 -5.75 -4.33
CA GLY A 103 11.13 -6.26 -4.19
C GLY A 103 12.13 -5.63 -5.16
N ARG A 104 11.67 -5.02 -6.27
CA ARG A 104 12.50 -4.36 -7.27
C ARG A 104 11.97 -2.95 -7.53
N ALA A 105 12.80 -1.95 -7.28
CA ALA A 105 12.45 -0.54 -7.51
C ALA A 105 12.08 -0.26 -8.97
N GLU A 106 12.75 -0.92 -9.91
CA GLU A 106 12.54 -0.74 -11.35
C GLU A 106 11.09 -1.04 -11.79
N ILE A 107 10.33 -1.80 -11.00
CA ILE A 107 8.91 -2.07 -11.28
C ILE A 107 8.08 -0.78 -11.17
N LEU A 108 8.37 0.05 -10.18
CA LEU A 108 7.67 1.31 -9.94
C LEU A 108 8.25 2.42 -10.80
N GLU A 109 9.57 2.50 -10.98
CA GLU A 109 10.25 3.47 -11.85
C GLU A 109 9.71 3.42 -13.28
N LYS A 110 9.61 2.23 -13.88
CA LYS A 110 9.05 2.05 -15.23
C LYS A 110 7.60 2.52 -15.37
N ARG A 111 6.89 2.63 -14.27
CA ARG A 111 5.48 3.06 -14.22
C ARG A 111 5.31 4.51 -13.79
N GLY A 112 6.40 5.17 -13.39
CA GLY A 112 6.36 6.51 -12.84
C GLY A 112 5.65 6.58 -11.48
N LEU A 113 5.73 5.50 -10.70
CA LEU A 113 5.15 5.38 -9.36
C LEU A 113 6.23 5.36 -8.26
N ASP A 114 7.47 5.60 -8.60
CA ASP A 114 8.59 5.80 -7.69
C ASP A 114 8.56 7.19 -7.05
N TYR A 115 9.35 7.37 -5.98
CA TYR A 115 9.42 8.64 -5.25
C TYR A 115 9.79 9.82 -6.14
N GLU A 116 10.82 9.68 -6.97
CA GLU A 116 11.33 10.77 -7.81
C GLU A 116 10.31 11.21 -8.88
N SER A 117 9.45 10.29 -9.32
CA SER A 117 8.37 10.58 -10.26
C SER A 117 7.20 11.27 -9.57
N LEU A 118 6.75 10.75 -8.43
CA LEU A 118 5.55 11.24 -7.73
C LEU A 118 5.79 12.60 -7.04
N ARG A 119 6.98 12.83 -6.47
CA ARG A 119 7.31 14.11 -5.82
C ARG A 119 7.29 15.32 -6.77
N LYS A 120 7.36 15.10 -8.07
CA LYS A 120 7.24 16.20 -9.06
C LYS A 120 5.87 16.85 -9.04
N THR A 121 4.83 16.08 -8.70
CA THR A 121 3.44 16.54 -8.64
C THR A 121 2.94 16.70 -7.21
N ASN A 122 3.60 16.10 -6.23
CA ASN A 122 3.34 16.23 -4.80
C ASN A 122 4.66 16.40 -4.05
N PRO A 123 5.20 17.64 -3.95
CA PRO A 123 6.50 17.90 -3.32
C PRO A 123 6.60 17.53 -1.85
N ASP A 124 5.48 17.55 -1.12
CA ASP A 124 5.41 17.26 0.32
C ASP A 124 5.18 15.76 0.61
N LEU A 125 5.20 14.92 -0.44
CA LEU A 125 4.92 13.50 -0.32
C LEU A 125 5.92 12.78 0.58
N ILE A 126 5.40 12.04 1.56
CA ILE A 126 6.16 11.05 2.31
C ILE A 126 6.07 9.71 1.56
N TYR A 127 7.22 9.16 1.20
CA TYR A 127 7.28 7.89 0.46
C TYR A 127 7.89 6.79 1.33
N LEU A 128 7.07 5.82 1.73
CA LEU A 128 7.47 4.67 2.53
C LEU A 128 7.76 3.47 1.63
N SER A 129 9.03 3.12 1.52
CA SER A 129 9.49 1.91 0.82
C SER A 129 9.93 0.84 1.81
N VAL A 130 9.22 -0.27 1.87
CA VAL A 130 9.55 -1.40 2.76
C VAL A 130 10.32 -2.45 1.97
N SER A 131 11.55 -2.72 2.37
CA SER A 131 12.41 -3.73 1.75
C SER A 131 13.15 -4.53 2.80
N VAL A 132 13.54 -5.78 2.48
CA VAL A 132 14.21 -6.66 3.43
C VAL A 132 15.64 -6.20 3.70
N PHE A 133 16.37 -5.81 2.66
CA PHE A 133 17.79 -5.52 2.75
C PHE A 133 18.15 -4.04 2.54
N GLY A 134 17.15 -3.17 2.36
CA GLY A 134 17.39 -1.77 1.97
C GLY A 134 17.64 -1.61 0.47
N ARG A 135 17.42 -0.37 -0.03
CA ARG A 135 17.57 -0.06 -1.46
C ARG A 135 19.02 0.12 -1.88
N ASP A 136 19.87 0.64 -0.98
CA ASP A 136 21.26 0.99 -1.23
C ASP A 136 22.23 -0.11 -0.80
N THR A 137 21.87 -1.38 -1.00
CA THR A 137 22.70 -2.52 -0.63
C THR A 137 22.95 -3.45 -1.83
N PRO A 138 24.04 -4.24 -1.82
CA PRO A 138 24.29 -5.24 -2.84
C PRO A 138 23.17 -6.29 -2.96
N TRP A 139 22.33 -6.41 -1.94
CA TRP A 139 21.25 -7.39 -1.86
C TRP A 139 19.87 -6.81 -2.17
N ASN A 140 19.79 -5.57 -2.63
CA ASN A 140 18.55 -4.86 -2.91
C ASN A 140 17.60 -5.57 -3.90
N LYS A 141 18.12 -6.50 -4.71
CA LYS A 141 17.34 -7.30 -5.69
C LYS A 141 16.98 -8.69 -5.18
N LYS A 142 17.46 -9.07 -3.99
CA LYS A 142 17.13 -10.38 -3.42
C LYS A 142 15.72 -10.35 -2.83
N PRO A 143 14.89 -11.36 -3.13
CA PRO A 143 13.63 -11.51 -2.45
C PRO A 143 13.87 -11.85 -0.98
N GLY A 144 12.97 -11.45 -0.11
CA GLY A 144 13.00 -11.79 1.29
C GLY A 144 11.61 -12.15 1.79
N TYR A 145 11.57 -13.19 2.61
CA TYR A 145 10.38 -13.72 3.28
C TYR A 145 10.73 -14.02 4.74
N ASP A 146 9.82 -14.63 5.50
CA ASP A 146 9.88 -14.79 6.96
C ASP A 146 11.14 -15.45 7.52
N TYR A 147 11.93 -16.17 6.72
CA TYR A 147 13.07 -16.95 7.15
C TYR A 147 14.42 -16.51 6.53
N ILE A 148 14.53 -15.27 6.12
CA ILE A 148 15.76 -14.73 5.54
C ILE A 148 16.39 -13.73 6.46
#